data_846018e30a147ffb6f466c67d8bfe0cb
#
_entry.id   846018e30a147ffb6f466c67d8bfe0cb
#
_cell.length_a   1.000
_cell.length_b   1.000
_cell.length_c   1.000
_cell.angle_alpha   90.00
_cell.angle_beta   90.00
_cell.angle_gamma   90.00
#
_symmetry.space_group_name_H-M   'P 1'
#
loop_
_entity.id
_entity.type
_entity.pdbx_description
1 polymer ?
#
loop_
_entity_poly.entity_id
_entity_poly.type
_entity_poly.pdbx_seq_one_letter_code
_entity_poly.pdbx_strand_id
1 'polypeptide(L)'
;LIRDKRVDTLYILPASQTREKEALTKDGVEKVINELSETFDYIVCDSPAGIEHGALMALYYADEAIVVTNPEVSSVRDSDRILGILQSKSRRAEMGQDPVKEHLLLTRYNPSRVEKGEMLSVADVEEILAIPLLGVIPESQIVLNASNQGLPVILEEDSDAGQAYDDAVARLLGEEREHRFMTSQKKGFFSRMFKGG
;
A
#
# COMPACT_ATOMS: atom_id res chain seq x y z
N LEU A 1 -10.51 -9.21 -18.91
CA LEU A 1 -9.26 -8.48 -18.64
C LEU A 1 -9.08 -7.35 -19.64
N ILE A 2 -8.65 -6.17 -19.14
CA ILE A 2 -8.35 -5.00 -19.94
C ILE A 2 -6.84 -4.75 -19.81
N ARG A 3 -6.11 -4.77 -20.93
CA ARG A 3 -4.68 -4.45 -20.94
C ARG A 3 -4.47 -2.93 -20.82
N ASP A 4 -3.56 -2.49 -19.96
CA ASP A 4 -3.18 -1.09 -19.89
C ASP A 4 -2.48 -0.64 -21.19
N LYS A 5 -2.73 0.61 -21.60
CA LYS A 5 -2.18 1.14 -22.86
C LYS A 5 -0.73 1.61 -22.75
N ARG A 6 -0.24 1.82 -21.53
CA ARG A 6 1.09 2.38 -21.23
C ARG A 6 2.08 1.33 -20.78
N VAL A 7 1.56 0.28 -20.10
CA VAL A 7 2.35 -0.80 -19.50
C VAL A 7 1.87 -2.14 -20.05
N ASP A 8 2.64 -2.70 -20.93
CA ASP A 8 2.28 -3.91 -21.69
C ASP A 8 2.07 -5.16 -20.84
N THR A 9 2.65 -5.20 -19.65
CA THR A 9 2.53 -6.31 -18.69
C THR A 9 1.41 -6.11 -17.67
N LEU A 10 0.74 -4.95 -17.67
CA LEU A 10 -0.33 -4.62 -16.73
C LEU A 10 -1.71 -4.92 -17.34
N TYR A 11 -2.49 -5.72 -16.63
CA TYR A 11 -3.87 -6.04 -16.95
C TYR A 11 -4.79 -5.67 -15.78
N ILE A 12 -5.99 -5.21 -16.08
CA ILE A 12 -6.98 -4.81 -15.09
C ILE A 12 -8.22 -5.70 -15.26
N LEU A 13 -8.68 -6.30 -14.17
CA LEU A 13 -9.97 -6.95 -14.07
C LEU A 13 -10.90 -6.03 -13.28
N PRO A 14 -11.73 -5.20 -13.95
CA PRO A 14 -12.60 -4.27 -13.25
C PRO A 14 -13.73 -5.02 -12.55
N ALA A 15 -14.11 -4.54 -11.36
CA ALA A 15 -15.30 -5.02 -10.67
C ALA A 15 -16.58 -4.67 -11.45
N SER A 16 -17.62 -5.47 -11.28
CA SER A 16 -18.94 -5.17 -11.85
C SER A 16 -19.56 -3.97 -11.17
N GLN A 17 -20.06 -3.00 -11.95
CA GLN A 17 -20.79 -1.85 -11.44
C GLN A 17 -22.28 -2.13 -11.20
N THR A 18 -22.79 -3.26 -11.71
CA THR A 18 -24.23 -3.57 -11.75
C THR A 18 -24.62 -4.75 -10.88
N ARG A 19 -23.67 -5.52 -10.38
CA ARG A 19 -23.93 -6.65 -9.49
C ARG A 19 -23.66 -6.25 -8.04
N GLU A 20 -24.50 -6.76 -7.15
CA GLU A 20 -24.34 -6.57 -5.71
C GLU A 20 -23.09 -7.30 -5.18
N LYS A 21 -22.55 -6.83 -4.06
CA LYS A 21 -21.34 -7.38 -3.42
C LYS A 21 -21.51 -8.86 -3.04
N GLU A 22 -22.73 -9.28 -2.78
CA GLU A 22 -23.14 -10.65 -2.43
C GLU A 22 -22.98 -11.65 -3.58
N ALA A 23 -22.80 -11.17 -4.81
CA ALA A 23 -22.51 -12.03 -5.98
C ALA A 23 -21.08 -12.62 -5.92
N LEU A 24 -20.18 -12.08 -5.09
CA LEU A 24 -18.85 -12.63 -4.86
C LEU A 24 -18.93 -13.81 -3.90
N THR A 25 -18.63 -15.00 -4.41
CA THR A 25 -18.51 -16.23 -3.60
C THR A 25 -17.05 -16.62 -3.46
N LYS A 26 -16.70 -17.35 -2.39
CA LYS A 26 -15.34 -17.89 -2.21
C LYS A 26 -14.92 -18.72 -3.43
N ASP A 27 -15.75 -19.67 -3.86
CA ASP A 27 -15.44 -20.54 -5.01
C ASP A 27 -15.24 -19.76 -6.31
N GLY A 28 -16.05 -18.70 -6.52
CA GLY A 28 -15.91 -17.84 -7.69
C GLY A 28 -14.61 -17.06 -7.71
N VAL A 29 -14.19 -16.52 -6.57
CA VAL A 29 -12.91 -15.81 -6.41
C VAL A 29 -11.75 -16.79 -6.57
N GLU A 30 -11.80 -17.98 -5.95
CA GLU A 30 -10.79 -19.02 -6.08
C GLU A 30 -10.57 -19.41 -7.54
N LYS A 31 -11.65 -19.65 -8.27
CA LYS A 31 -11.58 -19.98 -9.70
C LYS A 31 -10.87 -18.89 -10.50
N VAL A 32 -11.22 -17.62 -10.27
CA VAL A 32 -10.61 -16.49 -10.99
C VAL A 32 -9.11 -16.39 -10.64
N ILE A 33 -8.74 -16.49 -9.36
CA ILE A 33 -7.34 -16.44 -8.94
C ILE A 33 -6.55 -17.59 -9.56
N ASN A 34 -7.08 -18.81 -9.54
CA ASN A 34 -6.40 -19.96 -10.13
C ASN A 34 -6.20 -19.80 -11.64
N GLU A 35 -7.22 -19.33 -12.38
CA GLU A 35 -7.09 -19.06 -13.81
C GLU A 35 -6.07 -17.95 -14.11
N LEU A 36 -6.01 -16.90 -13.30
CA LEU A 36 -5.05 -15.82 -13.46
C LEU A 36 -3.62 -16.27 -13.13
N SER A 37 -3.43 -17.12 -12.12
CA SER A 37 -2.12 -17.62 -11.72
C SER A 37 -1.42 -18.48 -12.76
N GLU A 38 -2.15 -19.01 -13.75
CA GLU A 38 -1.56 -19.71 -14.89
C GLU A 38 -0.83 -18.75 -15.87
N THR A 39 -1.14 -17.45 -15.80
CA THR A 39 -0.67 -16.48 -16.81
C THR A 39 0.14 -15.33 -16.21
N PHE A 40 -0.13 -14.96 -14.96
CA PHE A 40 0.44 -13.79 -14.32
C PHE A 40 1.33 -14.16 -13.14
N ASP A 41 2.49 -13.53 -13.05
CA ASP A 41 3.44 -13.69 -11.93
C ASP A 41 2.90 -13.05 -10.64
N TYR A 42 2.13 -11.96 -10.77
CA TYR A 42 1.55 -11.23 -9.66
C TYR A 42 0.06 -10.95 -9.91
N ILE A 43 -0.75 -11.16 -8.89
CA ILE A 43 -2.17 -10.81 -8.85
C ILE A 43 -2.37 -9.84 -7.69
N VAL A 44 -2.62 -8.58 -8.00
CA VAL A 44 -2.85 -7.54 -6.98
C VAL A 44 -4.35 -7.36 -6.79
N CYS A 45 -4.84 -7.69 -5.60
CA CYS A 45 -6.23 -7.48 -5.22
C CYS A 45 -6.36 -6.11 -4.53
N ASP A 46 -6.95 -5.13 -5.23
CA ASP A 46 -7.31 -3.84 -4.62
C ASP A 46 -8.50 -4.05 -3.67
N SER A 47 -8.22 -3.95 -2.37
CA SER A 47 -9.20 -4.17 -1.32
C SER A 47 -9.83 -2.86 -0.88
N PRO A 48 -11.17 -2.76 -0.80
CA PRO A 48 -11.80 -1.61 -0.19
C PRO A 48 -11.40 -1.48 1.29
N ALA A 49 -11.43 -0.26 1.81
CA ALA A 49 -11.20 -0.01 3.24
C ALA A 49 -12.26 -0.73 4.10
N GLY A 50 -11.84 -1.19 5.28
CA GLY A 50 -12.70 -1.85 6.24
C GLY A 50 -12.71 -3.38 6.15
N ILE A 51 -13.68 -4.00 6.78
CA ILE A 51 -13.79 -5.45 7.00
C ILE A 51 -15.08 -6.05 6.40
N GLU A 52 -15.66 -5.36 5.43
CA GLU A 52 -16.87 -5.84 4.75
C GLU A 52 -16.55 -7.04 3.84
N HIS A 53 -17.60 -7.70 3.35
CA HIS A 53 -17.52 -8.93 2.56
C HIS A 53 -16.52 -8.85 1.40
N GLY A 54 -16.49 -7.76 0.64
CA GLY A 54 -15.55 -7.58 -0.48
C GLY A 54 -14.09 -7.55 -0.05
N ALA A 55 -13.79 -6.84 1.05
CA ALA A 55 -12.45 -6.81 1.63
C ALA A 55 -12.03 -8.20 2.13
N LEU A 56 -12.92 -8.90 2.84
CA LEU A 56 -12.65 -10.25 3.33
C LEU A 56 -12.37 -11.24 2.20
N MET A 57 -13.02 -11.11 1.05
CA MET A 57 -12.75 -11.97 -0.11
C MET A 57 -11.36 -11.74 -0.70
N ALA A 58 -10.92 -10.48 -0.80
CA ALA A 58 -9.57 -10.16 -1.27
C ALA A 58 -8.50 -10.69 -0.29
N LEU A 59 -8.71 -10.49 1.02
CA LEU A 59 -7.78 -10.92 2.06
C LEU A 59 -7.69 -12.44 2.21
N TYR A 60 -8.79 -13.16 1.94
CA TYR A 60 -8.88 -14.59 2.17
C TYR A 60 -7.85 -15.40 1.39
N TYR A 61 -7.61 -15.04 0.13
CA TYR A 61 -6.70 -15.76 -0.78
C TYR A 61 -5.29 -15.17 -0.84
N ALA A 62 -4.99 -14.13 -0.06
CA ALA A 62 -3.71 -13.46 -0.11
C ALA A 62 -2.56 -14.36 0.35
N ASP A 63 -1.45 -14.36 -0.40
CA ASP A 63 -0.16 -14.90 0.03
C ASP A 63 0.66 -13.84 0.76
N GLU A 64 0.58 -12.60 0.29
CA GLU A 64 1.22 -11.43 0.87
C GLU A 64 0.19 -10.29 0.99
N ALA A 65 0.30 -9.48 2.02
CA ALA A 65 -0.58 -8.34 2.25
C ALA A 65 0.24 -7.07 2.49
N ILE A 66 -0.07 -6.02 1.73
CA ILE A 66 0.48 -4.69 1.96
C ILE A 66 -0.56 -3.89 2.74
N VAL A 67 -0.30 -3.66 4.01
CA VAL A 67 -1.14 -2.85 4.90
C VAL A 67 -0.78 -1.39 4.70
N VAL A 68 -1.64 -0.67 4.01
CA VAL A 68 -1.47 0.75 3.71
C VAL A 68 -2.20 1.58 4.75
N THR A 69 -1.46 2.40 5.50
CA THR A 69 -2.05 3.23 6.55
C THR A 69 -1.42 4.62 6.61
N ASN A 70 -2.16 5.58 7.15
CA ASN A 70 -1.61 6.86 7.55
C ASN A 70 -1.11 6.77 8.99
N PRO A 71 -0.07 7.52 9.39
CA PRO A 71 0.44 7.52 10.76
C PRO A 71 -0.45 8.35 11.71
N GLU A 72 -1.72 7.98 11.77
CA GLU A 72 -2.75 8.54 12.63
C GLU A 72 -3.35 7.43 13.50
N VAL A 73 -3.62 7.71 14.77
CA VAL A 73 -4.06 6.70 15.76
C VAL A 73 -5.27 5.90 15.29
N SER A 74 -6.27 6.55 14.64
CA SER A 74 -7.45 5.89 14.11
C SER A 74 -7.11 4.91 12.99
N SER A 75 -6.30 5.35 12.02
CA SER A 75 -5.90 4.54 10.87
C SER A 75 -5.06 3.34 11.29
N VAL A 76 -4.14 3.53 12.24
CA VAL A 76 -3.31 2.45 12.77
C VAL A 76 -4.15 1.41 13.52
N ARG A 77 -5.16 1.82 14.30
CA ARG A 77 -6.10 0.89 14.95
C ARG A 77 -6.93 0.09 13.95
N ASP A 78 -7.37 0.71 12.87
CA ASP A 78 -8.11 0.01 11.83
C ASP A 78 -7.20 -1.00 11.12
N SER A 79 -5.94 -0.65 10.90
CA SER A 79 -4.92 -1.56 10.34
C SER A 79 -4.65 -2.76 11.25
N ASP A 80 -4.53 -2.56 12.56
CA ASP A 80 -4.37 -3.63 13.56
C ASP A 80 -5.54 -4.65 13.49
N ARG A 81 -6.77 -4.16 13.32
CA ARG A 81 -7.95 -5.03 13.14
C ARG A 81 -7.86 -5.87 11.86
N ILE A 82 -7.37 -5.29 10.76
CA ILE A 82 -7.18 -6.02 9.49
C ILE A 82 -6.11 -7.11 9.66
N LEU A 83 -5.00 -6.82 10.35
CA LEU A 83 -3.98 -7.82 10.67
C LEU A 83 -4.55 -8.99 11.47
N GLY A 84 -5.36 -8.72 12.50
CA GLY A 84 -6.05 -9.77 13.25
C GLY A 84 -6.96 -10.66 12.40
N ILE A 85 -7.58 -10.09 11.35
CA ILE A 85 -8.39 -10.85 10.39
C ILE A 85 -7.51 -11.71 9.48
N LEU A 86 -6.43 -11.17 8.93
CA LEU A 86 -5.46 -11.90 8.11
C LEU A 86 -4.92 -13.12 8.86
N GLN A 87 -4.55 -12.94 10.12
CA GLN A 87 -3.99 -13.99 10.97
C GLN A 87 -5.00 -15.06 11.35
N SER A 88 -6.30 -14.74 11.42
CA SER A 88 -7.33 -15.67 11.93
C SER A 88 -8.30 -16.20 10.88
N LYS A 89 -8.50 -15.50 9.77
CA LYS A 89 -9.56 -15.78 8.78
C LYS A 89 -9.07 -15.90 7.35
N SER A 90 -7.76 -15.83 7.08
CA SER A 90 -7.22 -16.14 5.77
C SER A 90 -7.33 -17.64 5.47
N ARG A 91 -7.30 -18.01 4.18
CA ARG A 91 -7.24 -19.43 3.76
C ARG A 91 -6.04 -20.15 4.40
N ARG A 92 -4.90 -19.48 4.48
CA ARG A 92 -3.69 -20.02 5.11
C ARG A 92 -3.90 -20.35 6.58
N ALA A 93 -4.57 -19.45 7.32
CA ALA A 93 -4.91 -19.68 8.72
C ALA A 93 -5.91 -20.84 8.89
N GLU A 94 -6.97 -20.89 8.06
CA GLU A 94 -7.96 -21.99 8.10
C GLU A 94 -7.33 -23.35 7.77
N MET A 95 -6.31 -23.39 6.90
CA MET A 95 -5.62 -24.62 6.51
C MET A 95 -4.40 -24.96 7.36
N GLY A 96 -4.07 -24.16 8.39
CA GLY A 96 -2.88 -24.34 9.22
C GLY A 96 -1.56 -24.23 8.45
N GLN A 97 -1.53 -23.42 7.40
CA GLN A 97 -0.35 -23.10 6.61
C GLN A 97 0.45 -21.95 7.23
N ASP A 98 1.65 -21.67 6.67
CA ASP A 98 2.42 -20.51 7.06
C ASP A 98 1.58 -19.23 6.94
N PRO A 99 1.70 -18.28 7.86
CA PRO A 99 0.93 -17.04 7.85
C PRO A 99 1.09 -16.25 6.54
N VAL A 100 0.10 -15.43 6.23
CA VAL A 100 0.22 -14.41 5.17
C VAL A 100 1.41 -13.52 5.52
N LYS A 101 2.27 -13.23 4.56
CA LYS A 101 3.36 -12.26 4.76
C LYS A 101 2.77 -10.86 4.80
N GLU A 102 3.03 -10.14 5.86
CA GLU A 102 2.49 -8.81 6.11
C GLU A 102 3.57 -7.75 5.92
N HIS A 103 3.23 -6.65 5.25
CA HIS A 103 4.12 -5.54 4.97
C HIS A 103 3.44 -4.22 5.30
N LEU A 104 4.14 -3.31 5.96
CA LEU A 104 3.64 -1.98 6.31
C LEU A 104 4.05 -0.95 5.25
N LEU A 105 3.08 -0.27 4.66
CA LEU A 105 3.31 0.91 3.81
C LEU A 105 2.68 2.13 4.46
N LEU A 106 3.52 3.01 5.01
CA LEU A 106 3.06 4.29 5.55
C LEU A 106 2.90 5.32 4.43
N THR A 107 1.75 5.99 4.41
CA THR A 107 1.46 7.02 3.41
C THR A 107 1.16 8.37 4.08
N ARG A 108 1.29 9.46 3.31
CA ARG A 108 1.06 10.83 3.79
C ARG A 108 1.93 11.22 4.99
N TYR A 109 3.13 10.65 5.05
CA TYR A 109 4.07 10.89 6.14
C TYR A 109 4.65 12.31 6.05
N ASN A 110 4.66 13.01 7.18
CA ASN A 110 5.20 14.36 7.28
C ASN A 110 6.09 14.49 8.53
N PRO A 111 7.43 14.44 8.37
CA PRO A 111 8.36 14.52 9.50
C PRO A 111 8.18 15.75 10.38
N SER A 112 7.80 16.89 9.80
CA SER A 112 7.59 18.12 10.58
C SER A 112 6.36 18.02 11.48
N ARG A 113 5.33 17.26 11.11
CA ARG A 113 4.17 16.98 11.96
C ARG A 113 4.51 16.01 13.09
N VAL A 114 5.39 15.04 12.81
CA VAL A 114 5.91 14.14 13.85
C VAL A 114 6.70 14.93 14.90
N GLU A 115 7.61 15.83 14.49
CA GLU A 115 8.38 16.69 15.41
C GLU A 115 7.47 17.56 16.30
N LYS A 116 6.28 17.93 15.85
CA LYS A 116 5.29 18.70 16.61
C LYS A 116 4.36 17.82 17.47
N GLY A 117 4.46 16.51 17.41
CA GLY A 117 3.54 15.59 18.08
C GLY A 117 2.13 15.53 17.48
N GLU A 118 1.96 15.96 16.23
CA GLU A 118 0.69 15.96 15.49
C GLU A 118 0.48 14.67 14.67
N MET A 119 1.49 13.81 14.62
CA MET A 119 1.52 12.58 13.83
C MET A 119 2.38 11.55 14.55
N LEU A 120 2.01 10.26 14.45
CA LEU A 120 2.84 9.17 14.96
C LEU A 120 4.15 9.07 14.16
N SER A 121 5.24 8.73 14.84
CA SER A 121 6.49 8.39 14.14
C SER A 121 6.40 7.03 13.47
N VAL A 122 7.33 6.74 12.57
CA VAL A 122 7.46 5.40 11.97
C VAL A 122 7.65 4.35 13.06
N ALA A 123 8.52 4.63 14.04
CA ALA A 123 8.79 3.71 15.15
C ALA A 123 7.54 3.42 16.01
N ASP A 124 6.70 4.44 16.27
CA ASP A 124 5.44 4.25 17.01
C ASP A 124 4.51 3.29 16.25
N VAL A 125 4.40 3.44 14.93
CA VAL A 125 3.52 2.59 14.12
C VAL A 125 4.07 1.18 14.00
N GLU A 126 5.38 1.00 13.82
CA GLU A 126 6.02 -0.31 13.81
C GLU A 126 5.87 -1.03 15.15
N GLU A 127 5.98 -0.31 16.28
CA GLU A 127 5.76 -0.88 17.62
C GLU A 127 4.30 -1.36 17.80
N ILE A 128 3.33 -0.58 17.31
CA ILE A 128 1.90 -0.93 17.44
C ILE A 128 1.52 -2.11 16.55
N LEU A 129 1.93 -2.09 15.27
CA LEU A 129 1.49 -3.08 14.29
C LEU A 129 2.36 -4.33 14.26
N ALA A 130 3.61 -4.24 14.71
CA ALA A 130 4.59 -5.33 14.78
C ALA A 130 4.80 -6.08 13.44
N ILE A 131 4.70 -5.38 12.31
CA ILE A 131 4.94 -5.91 10.96
C ILE A 131 6.06 -5.15 10.25
N PRO A 132 6.80 -5.80 9.32
CA PRO A 132 7.93 -5.19 8.64
C PRO A 132 7.55 -3.95 7.83
N LEU A 133 8.35 -2.89 7.95
CA LEU A 133 8.19 -1.67 7.16
C LEU A 133 8.65 -1.89 5.71
N LEU A 134 7.72 -1.78 4.78
CA LEU A 134 7.99 -1.84 3.34
C LEU A 134 8.43 -0.48 2.80
N GLY A 135 7.77 0.59 3.24
CA GLY A 135 8.10 1.93 2.77
C GLY A 135 7.35 3.05 3.48
N VAL A 136 7.88 4.26 3.28
CA VAL A 136 7.28 5.51 3.77
C VAL A 136 7.09 6.45 2.60
N ILE A 137 5.83 6.73 2.26
CA ILE A 137 5.46 7.65 1.19
C ILE A 137 5.20 9.03 1.79
N PRO A 138 5.97 10.05 1.41
CA PRO A 138 5.82 11.38 1.95
C PRO A 138 4.49 12.02 1.53
N GLU A 139 3.96 12.90 2.36
CA GLU A 139 2.84 13.77 1.99
C GLU A 139 3.24 14.64 0.81
N SER A 140 2.50 14.55 -0.31
CA SER A 140 2.87 15.22 -1.55
C SER A 140 1.65 15.72 -2.32
N GLN A 141 1.69 16.99 -2.74
CA GLN A 141 0.68 17.57 -3.62
C GLN A 141 0.72 16.92 -5.03
N ILE A 142 1.87 16.39 -5.45
CA ILE A 142 2.03 15.71 -6.74
C ILE A 142 1.15 14.45 -6.80
N VAL A 143 1.04 13.71 -5.69
CA VAL A 143 0.13 12.54 -5.60
C VAL A 143 -1.31 12.93 -5.89
N LEU A 144 -1.80 14.03 -5.31
CA LEU A 144 -3.16 14.53 -5.56
C LEU A 144 -3.34 14.97 -7.01
N ASN A 145 -2.36 15.67 -7.56
CA ASN A 145 -2.40 16.15 -8.94
C ASN A 145 -2.42 14.98 -9.93
N ALA A 146 -1.53 14.00 -9.77
CA ALA A 146 -1.45 12.80 -10.59
C ALA A 146 -2.76 12.00 -10.51
N SER A 147 -3.30 11.80 -9.30
CA SER A 147 -4.57 11.11 -9.08
C SER A 147 -5.73 11.80 -9.79
N ASN A 148 -5.82 13.14 -9.73
CA ASN A 148 -6.86 13.91 -10.43
C ASN A 148 -6.76 13.80 -11.96
N GLN A 149 -5.58 13.52 -12.47
CA GLN A 149 -5.33 13.29 -13.90
C GLN A 149 -5.48 11.82 -14.32
N GLY A 150 -5.74 10.94 -13.37
CA GLY A 150 -5.79 9.48 -13.61
C GLY A 150 -4.42 8.90 -13.97
N LEU A 151 -3.34 9.50 -13.47
CA LEU A 151 -1.97 9.06 -13.68
C LEU A 151 -1.39 8.47 -12.38
N PRO A 152 -0.69 7.34 -12.45
CA PRO A 152 0.08 6.85 -11.31
C PRO A 152 1.26 7.77 -11.02
N VAL A 153 1.43 8.16 -9.75
CA VAL A 153 2.51 9.07 -9.35
C VAL A 153 3.92 8.52 -9.58
N ILE A 154 4.05 7.20 -9.69
CA ILE A 154 5.33 6.56 -10.03
C ILE A 154 5.87 6.97 -11.40
N LEU A 155 5.01 7.47 -12.29
CA LEU A 155 5.42 8.00 -13.60
C LEU A 155 5.98 9.42 -13.52
N GLU A 156 5.89 10.07 -12.38
CA GLU A 156 6.49 11.38 -12.08
C GLU A 156 7.90 11.17 -11.50
N GLU A 157 8.88 10.93 -12.39
CA GLU A 157 10.25 10.50 -12.06
C GLU A 157 10.97 11.41 -11.04
N ASP A 158 10.70 12.71 -11.07
CA ASP A 158 11.33 13.70 -10.20
C ASP A 158 10.59 13.90 -8.86
N SER A 159 9.53 13.11 -8.58
CA SER A 159 8.76 13.26 -7.35
C SER A 159 9.29 12.38 -6.22
N ASP A 160 9.45 12.97 -5.02
CA ASP A 160 9.80 12.21 -3.81
C ASP A 160 8.84 11.04 -3.56
N ALA A 161 7.54 11.25 -3.82
CA ALA A 161 6.53 10.21 -3.67
C ALA A 161 6.68 9.10 -4.73
N GLY A 162 6.96 9.44 -5.99
CA GLY A 162 7.22 8.45 -7.05
C GLY A 162 8.42 7.59 -6.71
N GLN A 163 9.52 8.21 -6.28
CA GLN A 163 10.73 7.52 -5.85
C GLN A 163 10.48 6.64 -4.60
N ALA A 164 9.64 7.08 -3.66
CA ALA A 164 9.30 6.30 -2.48
C ALA A 164 8.48 5.05 -2.82
N TYR A 165 7.57 5.13 -3.80
CA TYR A 165 6.84 3.98 -4.32
C TYR A 165 7.77 3.01 -5.05
N ASP A 166 8.70 3.52 -5.87
CA ASP A 166 9.71 2.68 -6.55
C ASP A 166 10.55 1.89 -5.54
N ASP A 167 11.06 2.57 -4.50
CA ASP A 167 11.81 1.92 -3.43
C ASP A 167 10.99 0.87 -2.67
N ALA A 168 9.70 1.13 -2.44
CA ALA A 168 8.82 0.17 -1.77
C ALA A 168 8.59 -1.07 -2.65
N VAL A 169 8.36 -0.89 -3.95
CA VAL A 169 8.24 -2.01 -4.90
C VAL A 169 9.54 -2.81 -4.99
N ALA A 170 10.69 -2.14 -5.07
CA ALA A 170 12.00 -2.82 -5.09
C ALA A 170 12.19 -3.70 -3.84
N ARG A 171 11.84 -3.20 -2.64
CA ARG A 171 11.91 -4.01 -1.39
C ARG A 171 10.92 -5.17 -1.40
N LEU A 172 9.70 -4.97 -1.91
CA LEU A 172 8.71 -6.05 -2.06
C LEU A 172 9.24 -7.18 -2.94
N LEU A 173 10.02 -6.83 -3.97
CA LEU A 173 10.68 -7.77 -4.87
C LEU A 173 12.00 -8.34 -4.32
N GLY A 174 12.38 -7.98 -3.08
CA GLY A 174 13.54 -8.52 -2.38
C GLY A 174 14.84 -7.75 -2.59
N GLU A 175 14.81 -6.56 -3.18
CA GLU A 175 15.98 -5.69 -3.26
C GLU A 175 16.22 -4.96 -1.93
N GLU A 176 17.48 -4.76 -1.58
CA GLU A 176 17.85 -3.89 -0.47
C GLU A 176 17.83 -2.42 -0.93
N ARG A 177 16.98 -1.61 -0.30
CA ARG A 177 16.87 -0.17 -0.54
C ARG A 177 16.79 0.57 0.79
N GLU A 178 17.50 1.68 0.93
CA GLU A 178 17.41 2.54 2.11
C GLU A 178 16.02 3.19 2.21
N HIS A 179 15.53 3.36 3.44
CA HIS A 179 14.31 4.11 3.71
C HIS A 179 14.60 5.62 3.66
N ARG A 180 14.24 6.24 2.55
CA ARG A 180 14.29 7.69 2.38
C ARG A 180 13.06 8.35 3.00
N PHE A 181 13.07 9.66 3.14
CA PHE A 181 11.93 10.49 3.55
C PHE A 181 11.42 10.29 5.00
N MET A 182 12.16 9.59 5.86
CA MET A 182 11.79 9.39 7.27
C MET A 182 12.11 10.60 8.16
N THR A 183 13.01 11.45 7.72
CA THR A 183 13.46 12.64 8.47
C THR A 183 13.14 13.92 7.72
N SER A 184 12.87 15.00 8.45
CA SER A 184 12.72 16.32 7.82
C SER A 184 14.03 16.69 7.10
N GLN A 185 13.96 16.89 5.78
CA GLN A 185 15.06 17.48 5.05
C GLN A 185 15.28 18.89 5.61
N LYS A 186 16.34 19.08 6.41
CA LYS A 186 16.80 20.42 6.78
C LYS A 186 17.16 21.11 5.47
N LYS A 187 16.26 21.92 4.93
CA LYS A 187 16.60 22.85 3.84
C LYS A 187 17.81 23.62 4.29
N GLY A 188 18.96 23.35 3.70
CA GLY A 188 20.23 23.89 4.09
C GLY A 188 20.12 25.40 4.23
N PHE A 189 20.63 25.95 5.32
CA PHE A 189 20.62 27.38 5.67
C PHE A 189 21.15 28.28 4.55
N PHE A 190 21.88 27.73 3.59
CA PHE A 190 22.48 28.39 2.44
C PHE A 190 21.50 28.75 1.30
N SER A 191 20.33 28.12 1.19
CA SER A 191 19.38 28.45 0.11
C SER A 191 18.59 29.76 0.37
N ARG A 192 18.63 30.28 1.59
CA ARG A 192 18.01 31.57 1.95
C ARG A 192 18.88 32.77 1.66
N MET A 193 20.19 32.59 1.47
CA MET A 193 21.15 33.67 1.27
C MET A 193 21.25 34.14 -0.22
N PHE A 194 20.74 33.34 -1.18
CA PHE A 194 20.85 33.65 -2.62
C PHE A 194 19.51 34.04 -3.29
N LYS A 195 18.45 34.33 -2.51
CA LYS A 195 17.17 34.85 -3.03
C LYS A 195 16.84 36.26 -2.51
N GLY A 196 17.84 37.08 -2.30
CA GLY A 196 17.71 38.49 -1.94
C GLY A 196 18.73 39.31 -2.73
N GLY A 197 18.43 39.56 -3.98
CA GLY A 197 19.16 40.43 -4.85
C GLY A 197 18.25 40.86 -6.00
#